data_e5f24d96c2f233cd6b09952af8abf378
#
_entry.id   e5f24d96c2f233cd6b09952af8abf378
#
_cell.length_a   1.000
_cell.length_b   1.000
_cell.length_c   1.000
_cell.angle_alpha   90.00
_cell.angle_beta   90.00
_cell.angle_gamma   90.00
#
_symmetry.space_group_name_H-M   'P 1'
#
loop_
_entity.id
_entity.type
_entity.pdbx_description
1 polymer ?
#
loop_
_entity_poly.entity_id
_entity_poly.type
_entity_poly.pdbx_seq_one_letter_code
_entity_poly.pdbx_strand_id
1 'polypeptide(L)'
;MENNHVSTTEASVKTRVYMESTRKKKKKRTTQWTWYIFLIPSFLGILLFMVYPVLESFRLSFFKSNGTIETFTGLNNFRTVLTSGPFWNAVWNTFFIGIFQVIITIPLGFIFATLINSVGKGKNFFKVIYFLPNVTSIVAAAMIFQFVLHPEMGIVNFALDSIGLPTPGWFSEPSTSKWGVILLAVWHWIGFVIIICLANLQAIPSEMYEAAKID
;
A
#
# COMPACT_ATOMS: atom_id res chain seq x y z
N MET A 1 -59.98 -39.61 -29.31
CA MET A 1 -60.10 -38.20 -28.89
C MET A 1 -58.97 -37.75 -27.96
N GLU A 2 -57.82 -38.44 -27.90
CA GLU A 2 -56.79 -38.25 -26.86
C GLU A 2 -55.56 -37.45 -27.34
N ASN A 3 -55.35 -37.23 -28.62
CA ASN A 3 -54.15 -36.62 -29.18
C ASN A 3 -54.13 -35.07 -29.22
N ASN A 4 -55.26 -34.39 -28.95
CA ASN A 4 -55.32 -32.91 -29.03
C ASN A 4 -54.96 -32.19 -27.72
N HIS A 5 -54.99 -32.86 -26.58
CA HIS A 5 -54.66 -32.23 -25.29
C HIS A 5 -53.15 -32.13 -25.02
N VAL A 6 -52.33 -33.02 -25.59
CA VAL A 6 -50.88 -33.05 -25.40
C VAL A 6 -50.19 -31.91 -26.18
N SER A 7 -50.65 -31.64 -27.42
CA SER A 7 -50.05 -30.58 -28.27
C SER A 7 -50.28 -29.17 -27.76
N THR A 8 -51.43 -28.90 -27.14
CA THR A 8 -51.72 -27.58 -26.52
C THR A 8 -50.91 -27.28 -25.26
N THR A 9 -50.63 -28.34 -24.48
CA THR A 9 -49.82 -28.20 -23.24
C THR A 9 -48.34 -27.93 -23.55
N GLU A 10 -47.77 -28.64 -24.53
CA GLU A 10 -46.37 -28.40 -24.97
C GLU A 10 -46.17 -26.99 -25.59
N ALA A 11 -47.10 -26.52 -26.39
CA ALA A 11 -47.05 -25.16 -26.96
C ALA A 11 -47.11 -24.09 -25.87
N SER A 12 -47.94 -24.28 -24.85
CA SER A 12 -48.07 -23.34 -23.74
C SER A 12 -46.80 -23.28 -22.87
N VAL A 13 -46.13 -24.41 -22.64
CA VAL A 13 -44.88 -24.51 -21.89
C VAL A 13 -43.73 -23.83 -22.66
N LYS A 14 -43.59 -24.09 -23.97
CA LYS A 14 -42.59 -23.45 -24.82
C LYS A 14 -42.77 -21.92 -24.87
N THR A 15 -44.00 -21.45 -24.95
CA THR A 15 -44.29 -19.98 -24.95
C THR A 15 -43.94 -19.34 -23.60
N ARG A 16 -44.22 -19.99 -22.47
CA ARG A 16 -43.82 -19.49 -21.14
C ARG A 16 -42.32 -19.43 -20.96
N VAL A 17 -41.58 -20.47 -21.36
CA VAL A 17 -40.12 -20.52 -21.29
C VAL A 17 -39.49 -19.40 -22.16
N TYR A 18 -40.04 -19.18 -23.37
CA TYR A 18 -39.56 -18.10 -24.25
C TYR A 18 -39.83 -16.72 -23.65
N MET A 19 -41.00 -16.48 -23.09
CA MET A 19 -41.37 -15.23 -22.44
C MET A 19 -40.49 -14.94 -21.19
N GLU A 20 -40.16 -15.98 -20.43
CA GLU A 20 -39.34 -15.88 -19.23
C GLU A 20 -37.86 -15.61 -19.57
N SER A 21 -37.35 -16.18 -20.67
CA SER A 21 -36.01 -15.95 -21.16
C SER A 21 -35.81 -14.51 -21.69
N THR A 22 -36.82 -13.97 -22.39
CA THR A 22 -36.80 -12.57 -22.88
C THR A 22 -36.95 -11.56 -21.76
N ARG A 23 -37.72 -11.88 -20.70
CA ARG A 23 -37.86 -11.03 -19.51
C ARG A 23 -36.55 -10.93 -18.69
N LYS A 24 -35.80 -12.03 -18.58
CA LYS A 24 -34.48 -12.06 -17.93
C LYS A 24 -33.42 -11.27 -18.71
N LYS A 25 -33.43 -11.29 -20.03
CA LYS A 25 -32.51 -10.50 -20.86
C LYS A 25 -32.75 -8.97 -20.78
N LYS A 26 -34.01 -8.52 -20.68
CA LYS A 26 -34.32 -7.08 -20.50
C LYS A 26 -33.88 -6.53 -19.13
N LYS A 27 -33.97 -7.35 -18.05
CA LYS A 27 -33.61 -6.93 -16.71
C LYS A 27 -32.08 -6.75 -16.53
N LYS A 28 -31.24 -7.48 -17.24
CA LYS A 28 -29.77 -7.34 -17.18
C LYS A 28 -29.25 -6.01 -17.76
N ARG A 29 -29.92 -5.45 -18.77
CA ARG A 29 -29.43 -4.26 -19.48
C ARG A 29 -29.64 -2.95 -18.70
N THR A 30 -30.72 -2.84 -17.93
CA THR A 30 -31.00 -1.68 -17.08
C THR A 30 -30.13 -1.65 -15.80
N THR A 31 -29.75 -2.81 -15.28
CA THR A 31 -28.91 -2.89 -14.06
C THR A 31 -27.47 -2.43 -14.34
N GLN A 32 -26.94 -2.61 -15.54
CA GLN A 32 -25.57 -2.23 -15.87
C GLN A 32 -25.37 -0.70 -15.88
N TRP A 33 -26.30 0.08 -16.37
CA TRP A 33 -26.21 1.54 -16.40
C TRP A 33 -26.28 2.18 -15.01
N THR A 34 -26.99 1.57 -14.09
CA THR A 34 -27.09 2.07 -12.70
C THR A 34 -25.72 2.06 -12.00
N TRP A 35 -24.87 1.07 -12.29
CA TRP A 35 -23.52 1.00 -11.71
C TRP A 35 -22.63 2.17 -12.15
N TYR A 36 -22.75 2.60 -13.42
CA TYR A 36 -21.98 3.74 -13.93
C TYR A 36 -22.37 5.05 -13.25
N ILE A 37 -23.66 5.24 -12.93
CA ILE A 37 -24.14 6.44 -12.22
C ILE A 37 -23.49 6.57 -10.85
N PHE A 38 -23.34 5.46 -10.12
CA PHE A 38 -22.64 5.46 -8.81
C PHE A 38 -21.13 5.72 -8.92
N LEU A 39 -20.53 5.43 -10.07
CA LEU A 39 -19.11 5.70 -10.31
C LEU A 39 -18.83 7.16 -10.68
N ILE A 40 -19.80 7.87 -11.26
CA ILE A 40 -19.63 9.25 -11.73
C ILE A 40 -19.09 10.19 -10.65
N PRO A 41 -19.63 10.25 -9.41
CA PRO A 41 -19.11 11.15 -8.38
C PRO A 41 -17.65 10.87 -8.03
N SER A 42 -17.28 9.59 -7.96
CA SER A 42 -15.90 9.17 -7.67
C SER A 42 -14.96 9.55 -8.82
N PHE A 43 -15.36 9.28 -10.07
CA PHE A 43 -14.58 9.67 -11.25
C PHE A 43 -14.41 11.18 -11.37
N LEU A 44 -15.47 11.95 -11.09
CA LEU A 44 -15.44 13.41 -11.09
C LEU A 44 -14.45 13.93 -10.04
N GLY A 45 -14.48 13.35 -8.83
CA GLY A 45 -13.52 13.66 -7.78
C GLY A 45 -12.07 13.39 -8.20
N ILE A 46 -11.81 12.22 -8.78
CA ILE A 46 -10.47 11.86 -9.28
C ILE A 46 -10.04 12.82 -10.41
N LEU A 47 -10.92 13.12 -11.37
CA LEU A 47 -10.60 14.02 -12.47
C LEU A 47 -10.28 15.44 -12.00
N LEU A 48 -11.10 15.99 -11.08
CA LEU A 48 -10.93 17.37 -10.62
C LEU A 48 -9.78 17.54 -9.62
N PHE A 49 -9.61 16.59 -8.71
CA PHE A 49 -8.65 16.75 -7.61
C PHE A 49 -7.34 16.01 -7.81
N MET A 50 -7.27 15.09 -8.76
CA MET A 50 -6.05 14.34 -9.03
C MET A 50 -5.55 14.57 -10.46
N VAL A 51 -6.37 14.31 -11.48
CA VAL A 51 -5.91 14.37 -12.87
C VAL A 51 -5.66 15.81 -13.30
N TYR A 52 -6.57 16.72 -13.02
CA TYR A 52 -6.42 18.13 -13.39
C TYR A 52 -5.17 18.79 -12.77
N PRO A 53 -4.90 18.69 -11.45
CA PRO A 53 -3.67 19.23 -10.87
C PRO A 53 -2.39 18.59 -11.42
N VAL A 54 -2.41 17.29 -11.73
CA VAL A 54 -1.26 16.62 -12.36
C VAL A 54 -0.99 17.18 -13.76
N LEU A 55 -2.02 17.33 -14.59
CA LEU A 55 -1.87 17.92 -15.92
C LEU A 55 -1.41 19.37 -15.87
N GLU A 56 -1.95 20.15 -14.93
CA GLU A 56 -1.56 21.55 -14.73
C GLU A 56 -0.11 21.65 -14.21
N SER A 57 0.30 20.79 -13.28
CA SER A 57 1.70 20.71 -12.85
C SER A 57 2.64 20.36 -13.99
N PHE A 58 2.20 19.46 -14.88
CA PHE A 58 2.98 19.12 -16.07
C PHE A 58 3.08 20.32 -17.03
N ARG A 59 1.99 21.05 -17.25
CA ARG A 59 2.00 22.30 -18.04
C ARG A 59 2.95 23.31 -17.42
N LEU A 60 2.83 23.57 -16.11
CA LEU A 60 3.64 24.53 -15.38
C LEU A 60 5.13 24.17 -15.36
N SER A 61 5.50 22.92 -15.53
CA SER A 61 6.91 22.49 -15.59
C SER A 61 7.68 23.13 -16.75
N PHE A 62 6.98 23.61 -17.80
CA PHE A 62 7.58 24.32 -18.92
C PHE A 62 7.58 25.85 -18.75
N PHE A 63 7.02 26.36 -17.65
CA PHE A 63 6.94 27.78 -17.37
C PHE A 63 7.75 28.13 -16.12
N LYS A 64 8.30 29.34 -16.11
CA LYS A 64 8.84 29.96 -14.90
C LYS A 64 7.79 30.94 -14.38
N SER A 65 7.35 30.72 -13.12
CA SER A 65 6.35 31.58 -12.49
C SER A 65 6.95 32.31 -11.28
N ASN A 66 6.63 33.57 -11.14
CA ASN A 66 6.93 34.39 -9.97
C ASN A 66 5.67 34.61 -9.11
N GLY A 67 4.67 33.74 -9.26
CA GLY A 67 3.37 33.85 -8.57
C GLY A 67 2.36 34.75 -9.28
N THR A 68 2.79 35.68 -10.14
CA THR A 68 1.90 36.60 -10.86
C THR A 68 2.08 36.52 -12.38
N ILE A 69 3.28 36.25 -12.86
CA ILE A 69 3.61 36.22 -14.30
C ILE A 69 4.21 34.85 -14.62
N GLU A 70 3.64 34.19 -15.60
CA GLU A 70 4.16 32.94 -16.16
C GLU A 70 4.89 33.25 -17.48
N THR A 71 6.15 32.87 -17.56
CA THR A 71 6.96 32.96 -18.78
C THR A 71 7.33 31.57 -19.26
N PHE A 72 7.06 31.30 -20.53
CA PHE A 72 7.44 30.02 -21.12
C PHE A 72 8.97 29.91 -21.24
N THR A 73 9.54 28.88 -20.63
CA THR A 73 10.98 28.63 -20.58
C THR A 73 11.39 27.29 -21.22
N GLY A 74 10.42 26.58 -21.83
CA GLY A 74 10.66 25.30 -22.47
C GLY A 74 11.24 24.28 -21.48
N LEU A 75 12.32 23.62 -21.83
CA LEU A 75 12.96 22.58 -21.02
C LEU A 75 13.98 23.08 -20.00
N ASN A 76 14.09 24.39 -19.81
CA ASN A 76 15.12 24.98 -18.95
C ASN A 76 14.97 24.55 -17.47
N ASN A 77 13.74 24.42 -16.97
CA ASN A 77 13.47 23.92 -15.62
C ASN A 77 14.00 22.48 -15.45
N PHE A 78 13.75 21.61 -16.43
CA PHE A 78 14.24 20.24 -16.43
C PHE A 78 15.77 20.19 -16.45
N ARG A 79 16.42 21.02 -17.28
CA ARG A 79 17.87 21.13 -17.32
C ARG A 79 18.41 21.55 -15.96
N THR A 80 17.83 22.58 -15.34
CA THR A 80 18.25 23.08 -14.02
C THR A 80 18.16 21.99 -12.96
N VAL A 81 17.07 21.24 -12.93
CA VAL A 81 16.89 20.13 -11.98
C VAL A 81 17.89 19.01 -12.24
N LEU A 82 18.00 18.53 -13.49
CA LEU A 82 18.87 17.42 -13.85
C LEU A 82 20.37 17.72 -13.71
N THR A 83 20.76 18.99 -13.72
CA THR A 83 22.16 19.42 -13.50
C THR A 83 22.45 19.77 -12.05
N SER A 84 21.44 19.76 -11.16
CA SER A 84 21.62 20.13 -9.76
C SER A 84 22.12 18.95 -8.91
N GLY A 85 23.18 19.18 -8.12
CA GLY A 85 23.69 18.20 -7.16
C GLY A 85 22.68 17.77 -6.10
N PRO A 86 21.92 18.71 -5.50
CA PRO A 86 20.85 18.38 -4.54
C PRO A 86 19.80 17.42 -5.07
N PHE A 87 19.44 17.53 -6.36
CA PHE A 87 18.48 16.60 -6.98
C PHE A 87 19.01 15.15 -6.95
N TRP A 88 20.23 14.94 -7.42
CA TRP A 88 20.82 13.60 -7.44
C TRP A 88 21.08 13.03 -6.06
N ASN A 89 21.43 13.88 -5.09
CA ASN A 89 21.51 13.48 -3.69
C ASN A 89 20.14 13.03 -3.16
N ALA A 90 19.07 13.74 -3.48
CA ALA A 90 17.71 13.36 -3.09
C ALA A 90 17.29 12.02 -3.73
N VAL A 91 17.58 11.86 -5.03
CA VAL A 91 17.34 10.60 -5.76
C VAL A 91 18.08 9.44 -5.09
N TRP A 92 19.38 9.61 -4.84
CA TRP A 92 20.19 8.60 -4.17
C TRP A 92 19.64 8.24 -2.79
N ASN A 93 19.31 9.25 -1.97
CA ASN A 93 18.76 9.04 -0.63
C ASN A 93 17.43 8.29 -0.68
N THR A 94 16.56 8.61 -1.65
CA THR A 94 15.27 7.93 -1.82
C THR A 94 15.46 6.46 -2.17
N PHE A 95 16.35 6.15 -3.12
CA PHE A 95 16.66 4.77 -3.49
C PHE A 95 17.33 4.02 -2.33
N PHE A 96 18.27 4.63 -1.66
CA PHE A 96 18.96 4.04 -0.52
C PHE A 96 17.97 3.66 0.58
N ILE A 97 17.16 4.63 1.04
CA ILE A 97 16.17 4.40 2.10
C ILE A 97 15.15 3.35 1.65
N GLY A 98 14.59 3.46 0.44
CA GLY A 98 13.60 2.53 -0.07
C GLY A 98 14.11 1.09 -0.18
N ILE A 99 15.30 0.90 -0.74
CA ILE A 99 15.90 -0.43 -0.91
C ILE A 99 16.17 -1.07 0.46
N PHE A 100 16.85 -0.36 1.37
CA PHE A 100 17.16 -0.91 2.69
C PHE A 100 15.91 -1.16 3.52
N GLN A 101 14.90 -0.26 3.45
CA GLN A 101 13.62 -0.48 4.09
C GLN A 101 12.97 -1.79 3.62
N VAL A 102 12.91 -2.03 2.30
CA VAL A 102 12.29 -3.25 1.73
C VAL A 102 13.09 -4.49 2.13
N ILE A 103 14.42 -4.46 1.96
CA ILE A 103 15.31 -5.59 2.29
C ILE A 103 15.23 -5.95 3.78
N ILE A 104 15.00 -5.01 4.66
CA ILE A 104 14.87 -5.27 6.10
C ILE A 104 13.43 -5.66 6.47
N THR A 105 12.44 -4.90 6.00
CA THR A 105 11.04 -5.06 6.42
C THR A 105 10.45 -6.40 5.96
N ILE A 106 10.71 -6.81 4.71
CA ILE A 106 10.10 -8.04 4.16
C ILE A 106 10.62 -9.29 4.85
N PRO A 107 11.95 -9.55 4.97
CA PRO A 107 12.43 -10.74 5.66
C PRO A 107 12.04 -10.77 7.15
N LEU A 108 12.18 -9.64 7.86
CA LEU A 108 11.77 -9.57 9.26
C LEU A 108 10.26 -9.81 9.40
N GLY A 109 9.44 -9.19 8.55
CA GLY A 109 7.99 -9.39 8.55
C GLY A 109 7.60 -10.84 8.29
N PHE A 110 8.29 -11.52 7.37
CA PHE A 110 8.09 -12.95 7.09
C PHE A 110 8.49 -13.84 8.29
N ILE A 111 9.64 -13.55 8.91
CA ILE A 111 10.10 -14.28 10.10
C ILE A 111 9.06 -14.14 11.23
N PHE A 112 8.63 -12.92 11.55
CA PHE A 112 7.63 -12.70 12.58
C PHE A 112 6.27 -13.32 12.23
N ALA A 113 5.85 -13.27 10.96
CA ALA A 113 4.62 -13.93 10.52
C ALA A 113 4.68 -15.45 10.73
N THR A 114 5.82 -16.07 10.41
CA THR A 114 6.05 -17.51 10.61
C THR A 114 6.03 -17.87 12.10
N LEU A 115 6.70 -17.07 12.94
CA LEU A 115 6.68 -17.25 14.40
C LEU A 115 5.25 -17.11 14.95
N ILE A 116 4.50 -16.10 14.54
CA ILE A 116 3.11 -15.91 14.97
C ILE A 116 2.23 -17.05 14.45
N ASN A 117 2.49 -17.55 13.24
CA ASN A 117 1.73 -18.67 12.69
C ASN A 117 1.94 -19.97 13.47
N SER A 118 3.11 -20.17 14.08
CA SER A 118 3.41 -21.34 14.91
C SER A 118 2.78 -21.27 16.31
N VAL A 119 2.41 -20.08 16.79
CA VAL A 119 1.75 -19.90 18.09
C VAL A 119 0.32 -20.45 18.05
N GLY A 120 -0.04 -21.34 18.96
CA GLY A 120 -1.37 -21.96 19.00
C GLY A 120 -2.47 -21.00 19.42
N LYS A 121 -2.33 -20.39 20.61
CA LYS A 121 -3.30 -19.42 21.18
C LYS A 121 -2.68 -18.02 21.25
N GLY A 122 -3.48 -16.98 21.03
CA GLY A 122 -3.01 -15.58 21.15
C GLY A 122 -2.55 -14.92 19.85
N LYS A 123 -2.68 -15.56 18.68
CA LYS A 123 -2.32 -14.96 17.38
C LYS A 123 -2.90 -13.56 17.16
N ASN A 124 -4.15 -13.33 17.58
CA ASN A 124 -4.83 -12.05 17.40
C ASN A 124 -4.20 -10.93 18.27
N PHE A 125 -3.70 -11.27 19.44
CA PHE A 125 -3.00 -10.31 20.30
C PHE A 125 -1.72 -9.81 19.62
N PHE A 126 -0.90 -10.70 19.06
CA PHE A 126 0.29 -10.33 18.33
C PHE A 126 -0.04 -9.52 17.06
N LYS A 127 -1.10 -9.89 16.32
CA LYS A 127 -1.56 -9.11 15.17
C LYS A 127 -1.84 -7.64 15.55
N VAL A 128 -2.55 -7.42 16.65
CA VAL A 128 -2.87 -6.06 17.12
C VAL A 128 -1.62 -5.29 17.52
N ILE A 129 -0.72 -5.89 18.31
CA ILE A 129 0.52 -5.22 18.76
C ILE A 129 1.41 -4.81 17.57
N TYR A 130 1.63 -5.72 16.62
CA TYR A 130 2.48 -5.41 15.46
C TYR A 130 1.83 -4.48 14.45
N PHE A 131 0.48 -4.43 14.40
CA PHE A 131 -0.22 -3.51 13.51
C PHE A 131 -0.41 -2.11 14.10
N LEU A 132 -0.33 -1.96 15.42
CA LEU A 132 -0.51 -0.68 16.11
C LEU A 132 0.38 0.45 15.55
N PRO A 133 1.68 0.23 15.27
CA PRO A 133 2.52 1.23 14.64
C PRO A 133 1.98 1.77 13.32
N ASN A 134 1.38 0.92 12.51
CA ASN A 134 0.89 1.28 11.17
C ASN A 134 -0.34 2.22 11.21
N VAL A 135 -1.12 2.19 12.29
CA VAL A 135 -2.28 3.09 12.48
C VAL A 135 -1.92 4.35 13.29
N THR A 136 -0.69 4.40 13.81
CA THR A 136 -0.19 5.56 14.57
C THR A 136 0.19 6.70 13.63
N SER A 137 -0.03 7.95 14.04
CA SER A 137 0.44 9.10 13.28
C SER A 137 1.96 9.05 13.10
N ILE A 138 2.42 9.11 11.86
CA ILE A 138 3.86 9.09 11.54
C ILE A 138 4.59 10.29 12.16
N VAL A 139 3.92 11.43 12.31
CA VAL A 139 4.50 12.63 12.95
C VAL A 139 4.74 12.36 14.43
N ALA A 140 3.75 11.79 15.14
CA ALA A 140 3.90 11.43 16.54
C ALA A 140 5.00 10.36 16.73
N ALA A 141 5.03 9.35 15.87
CA ALA A 141 6.07 8.33 15.86
C ALA A 141 7.46 8.95 15.64
N ALA A 142 7.59 9.86 14.67
CA ALA A 142 8.86 10.54 14.40
C ALA A 142 9.36 11.35 15.62
N MET A 143 8.47 12.04 16.33
CA MET A 143 8.82 12.75 17.57
C MET A 143 9.32 11.79 18.65
N ILE A 144 8.62 10.67 18.86
CA ILE A 144 9.04 9.65 19.82
C ILE A 144 10.42 9.08 19.43
N PHE A 145 10.63 8.79 18.15
CA PHE A 145 11.91 8.28 17.67
C PHE A 145 13.05 9.30 17.83
N GLN A 146 12.79 10.61 17.69
CA GLN A 146 13.78 11.64 18.00
C GLN A 146 14.25 11.60 19.46
N PHE A 147 13.35 11.32 20.41
CA PHE A 147 13.73 11.17 21.81
C PHE A 147 14.42 9.83 22.07
N VAL A 148 13.90 8.73 21.56
CA VAL A 148 14.44 7.38 21.75
C VAL A 148 15.84 7.23 21.15
N LEU A 149 16.07 7.87 19.99
CA LEU A 149 17.33 7.87 19.25
C LEU A 149 18.16 9.16 19.50
N HIS A 150 17.86 9.93 20.56
CA HIS A 150 18.64 11.12 20.86
C HIS A 150 20.09 10.77 21.14
N PRO A 151 21.10 11.50 20.57
CA PRO A 151 22.51 11.13 20.70
C PRO A 151 22.99 11.01 22.16
N GLU A 152 22.59 11.95 23.01
CA GLU A 152 23.09 12.03 24.40
C GLU A 152 22.11 11.45 25.44
N MET A 153 20.79 11.58 25.22
CA MET A 153 19.76 11.21 26.20
C MET A 153 18.90 10.02 25.76
N GLY A 154 19.11 9.50 24.55
CA GLY A 154 18.29 8.44 23.98
C GLY A 154 18.59 7.07 24.61
N ILE A 155 17.52 6.34 24.92
CA ILE A 155 17.64 5.02 25.53
C ILE A 155 18.41 4.02 24.65
N VAL A 156 18.38 4.19 23.34
CA VAL A 156 19.10 3.32 22.40
C VAL A 156 20.60 3.56 22.50
N ASN A 157 21.05 4.81 22.51
CA ASN A 157 22.48 5.12 22.67
C ASN A 157 22.99 4.77 24.07
N PHE A 158 22.16 4.95 25.10
CA PHE A 158 22.50 4.48 26.45
C PHE A 158 22.71 2.95 26.47
N ALA A 159 21.86 2.19 25.81
CA ALA A 159 22.02 0.75 25.71
C ALA A 159 23.26 0.34 24.89
N LEU A 160 23.53 1.03 23.77
CA LEU A 160 24.72 0.80 22.93
C LEU A 160 26.01 1.08 23.71
N ASP A 161 26.06 2.20 24.42
CA ASP A 161 27.22 2.59 25.26
C ASP A 161 27.47 1.56 26.36
N SER A 162 26.43 1.06 27.02
CA SER A 162 26.54 0.05 28.09
C SER A 162 27.22 -1.26 27.68
N ILE A 163 27.18 -1.57 26.36
CA ILE A 163 27.82 -2.78 25.79
C ILE A 163 29.05 -2.42 24.94
N GLY A 164 29.54 -1.17 25.04
CA GLY A 164 30.74 -0.71 24.35
C GLY A 164 30.62 -0.54 22.85
N LEU A 165 29.40 -0.35 22.33
CA LEU A 165 29.17 -0.07 20.91
C LEU A 165 29.15 1.44 20.63
N PRO A 166 29.49 1.85 19.40
CA PRO A 166 29.41 3.25 18.97
C PRO A 166 28.00 3.82 19.14
N THR A 167 27.91 5.07 19.59
CA THR A 167 26.66 5.82 19.76
C THR A 167 26.44 6.76 18.59
N PRO A 168 25.66 6.36 17.57
CA PRO A 168 25.44 7.16 16.38
C PRO A 168 24.66 8.44 16.68
N GLY A 169 24.90 9.50 15.88
CA GLY A 169 24.13 10.72 15.95
C GLY A 169 22.72 10.62 15.36
N TRP A 170 22.36 9.44 14.81
CA TRP A 170 21.07 9.15 14.17
C TRP A 170 20.62 10.33 13.27
N PHE A 171 19.54 11.02 13.64
CA PHE A 171 19.00 12.15 12.87
C PHE A 171 19.88 13.42 12.88
N SER A 172 20.82 13.53 13.82
CA SER A 172 21.68 14.72 13.98
C SER A 172 22.91 14.72 13.07
N GLU A 173 23.27 13.57 12.50
CA GLU A 173 24.44 13.43 11.64
C GLU A 173 24.08 12.96 10.24
N PRO A 174 24.62 13.59 9.18
CA PRO A 174 24.34 13.19 7.79
C PRO A 174 24.70 11.74 7.47
N SER A 175 25.74 11.20 8.13
CA SER A 175 26.22 9.83 7.93
C SER A 175 25.22 8.77 8.43
N THR A 176 24.53 9.04 9.52
CA THR A 176 23.62 8.10 10.20
C THR A 176 22.14 8.43 10.01
N SER A 177 21.81 9.66 9.56
CA SER A 177 20.42 10.12 9.45
C SER A 177 19.52 9.21 8.60
N LYS A 178 20.05 8.64 7.52
CA LYS A 178 19.30 7.69 6.69
C LYS A 178 18.91 6.43 7.45
N TRP A 179 19.76 5.93 8.33
CA TRP A 179 19.51 4.75 9.15
C TRP A 179 18.43 5.01 10.21
N GLY A 180 18.41 6.21 10.80
CA GLY A 180 17.33 6.62 11.69
C GLY A 180 15.97 6.64 10.97
N VAL A 181 15.93 7.15 9.73
CA VAL A 181 14.72 7.14 8.90
C VAL A 181 14.30 5.71 8.53
N ILE A 182 15.26 4.87 8.14
CA ILE A 182 15.00 3.45 7.81
C ILE A 182 14.44 2.73 9.03
N LEU A 183 15.01 2.92 10.20
CA LEU A 183 14.55 2.27 11.44
C LEU A 183 13.10 2.65 11.77
N LEU A 184 12.78 3.94 11.71
CA LEU A 184 11.40 4.43 11.87
C LEU A 184 10.45 3.82 10.83
N ALA A 185 10.87 3.81 9.56
CA ALA A 185 10.04 3.28 8.47
C ALA A 185 9.82 1.76 8.59
N VAL A 186 10.85 1.00 8.94
CA VAL A 186 10.75 -0.45 9.21
C VAL A 186 9.77 -0.70 10.36
N TRP A 187 9.93 0.00 11.48
CA TRP A 187 9.03 -0.13 12.63
C TRP A 187 7.57 0.19 12.26
N HIS A 188 7.35 1.24 11.47
CA HIS A 188 6.01 1.66 11.07
C HIS A 188 5.34 0.65 10.13
N TRP A 189 6.07 0.09 9.16
CA TRP A 189 5.52 -0.75 8.09
C TRP A 189 5.59 -2.26 8.36
N ILE A 190 6.39 -2.73 9.33
CA ILE A 190 6.61 -4.16 9.57
C ILE A 190 5.31 -4.90 9.88
N GLY A 191 4.40 -4.27 10.65
CA GLY A 191 3.11 -4.87 11.01
C GLY A 191 2.23 -5.16 9.80
N PHE A 192 2.22 -4.28 8.81
CA PHE A 192 1.50 -4.50 7.56
C PHE A 192 2.04 -5.72 6.80
N VAL A 193 3.37 -5.83 6.69
CA VAL A 193 4.02 -6.99 6.05
C VAL A 193 3.73 -8.27 6.81
N ILE A 194 3.79 -8.25 8.14
CA ILE A 194 3.43 -9.42 9.00
C ILE A 194 2.02 -9.90 8.69
N ILE A 195 1.04 -9.00 8.61
CA ILE A 195 -0.36 -9.37 8.37
C ILE A 195 -0.53 -10.00 6.99
N ILE A 196 0.09 -9.42 5.95
CA ILE A 196 0.02 -9.97 4.59
C ILE A 196 0.67 -11.35 4.54
N CYS A 197 1.88 -11.50 5.09
CA CYS A 197 2.58 -12.78 5.10
C CYS A 197 1.79 -13.83 5.89
N LEU A 198 1.25 -13.45 7.04
CA LEU A 198 0.45 -14.36 7.88
C LEU A 198 -0.84 -14.80 7.18
N ALA A 199 -1.53 -13.91 6.48
CA ALA A 199 -2.71 -14.25 5.69
C ALA A 199 -2.38 -15.27 4.58
N ASN A 200 -1.26 -15.07 3.88
CA ASN A 200 -0.78 -16.02 2.86
C ASN A 200 -0.39 -17.37 3.47
N LEU A 201 0.34 -17.39 4.59
CA LEU A 201 0.69 -18.64 5.29
C LEU A 201 -0.55 -19.42 5.75
N GLN A 202 -1.60 -18.73 6.19
CA GLN A 202 -2.86 -19.34 6.61
C GLN A 202 -3.74 -19.82 5.44
N ALA A 203 -3.49 -19.34 4.24
CA ALA A 203 -4.19 -19.79 3.03
C ALA A 203 -3.61 -21.08 2.42
N ILE A 204 -2.42 -21.51 2.85
CA ILE A 204 -1.79 -22.76 2.37
C ILE A 204 -2.56 -23.96 2.98
N PRO A 205 -3.07 -24.89 2.14
CA PRO A 205 -3.74 -26.09 2.62
C PRO A 205 -2.84 -26.96 3.52
N SER A 206 -3.43 -27.58 4.56
CA SER A 206 -2.69 -28.43 5.50
C SER A 206 -1.98 -29.60 4.83
N GLU A 207 -2.55 -30.12 3.74
CA GLU A 207 -2.00 -31.19 2.90
C GLU A 207 -0.61 -30.87 2.37
N MET A 208 -0.36 -29.59 2.02
CA MET A 208 0.97 -29.15 1.57
C MET A 208 2.01 -29.19 2.69
N TYR A 209 1.60 -28.83 3.92
CA TYR A 209 2.49 -28.94 5.09
C TYR A 209 2.76 -30.39 5.50
N GLU A 210 1.78 -31.28 5.30
CA GLU A 210 1.93 -32.73 5.56
C GLU A 210 2.86 -33.37 4.52
N ALA A 211 2.71 -33.04 3.25
CA ALA A 211 3.59 -33.52 2.18
C ALA A 211 5.06 -33.10 2.44
N ALA A 212 5.28 -31.82 2.80
CA ALA A 212 6.61 -31.30 3.09
C ALA A 212 7.29 -31.88 4.34
N LYS A 213 6.57 -32.62 5.20
CA LYS A 213 7.13 -33.33 6.34
C LYS A 213 7.59 -34.76 5.99
N ILE A 214 7.14 -35.29 4.87
CA ILE A 214 7.45 -36.65 4.42
C ILE A 214 8.69 -36.65 3.53
N ASP A 215 8.97 -35.54 2.85
CA ASP A 215 10.19 -35.29 2.05
C ASP A 215 11.35 -34.81 2.94
#